data_b5bd4ba98c1c692e90a044bb55b7e15f
#
_entry.id   b5bd4ba98c1c692e90a044bb55b7e15f
#
_cell.length_a   1.000
_cell.length_b   1.000
_cell.length_c   1.000
_cell.angle_alpha   90.00
_cell.angle_beta   90.00
_cell.angle_gamma   90.00
#
_symmetry.space_group_name_H-M   'P 1'
#
loop_
_entity.id
_entity.type
_entity.pdbx_description
1 polymer ?
#
loop_
_entity_poly.entity_id
_entity_poly.type
_entity_poly.pdbx_seq_one_letter_code
_entity_poly.pdbx_strand_id
1 'polypeptide(L)'
;MTATMEPAARQMARFVVLYDTPSDVDAFERHYHDVHVPLARQFPGLRRYTCSHEPTAVIGESCYMVVMLDWDDMAALEAALGSEIGQRTAEDAMTNLARYATFRGMLLRLDDV
;
A
#
# COMPACT_ATOMS: atom_id res chain seq x y z
N MET A 1 -17.11 -3.11 38.76
CA MET A 1 -17.68 -2.58 37.52
C MET A 1 -17.27 -3.46 36.38
N THR A 2 -18.22 -3.94 35.73
CA THR A 2 -17.93 -4.59 34.49
C THR A 2 -17.52 -3.54 33.49
N ALA A 3 -16.31 -3.61 33.04
CA ALA A 3 -15.97 -2.82 31.91
C ALA A 3 -17.04 -3.06 30.87
N THR A 4 -17.72 -2.03 30.47
CA THR A 4 -18.60 -2.15 29.34
C THR A 4 -17.77 -2.73 28.23
N MET A 5 -18.13 -3.93 27.84
CA MET A 5 -17.47 -4.59 26.71
C MET A 5 -17.89 -3.86 25.46
N GLU A 6 -17.34 -2.67 25.31
CA GLU A 6 -17.42 -2.05 24.03
C GLU A 6 -16.73 -2.96 23.03
N PRO A 7 -17.31 -3.17 21.84
CA PRO A 7 -16.57 -3.87 20.80
C PRO A 7 -15.25 -3.14 20.67
N ALA A 8 -14.16 -3.86 20.75
CA ALA A 8 -12.85 -3.29 20.50
C ALA A 8 -12.95 -2.45 19.22
N ALA A 9 -12.47 -1.21 19.29
CA ALA A 9 -12.38 -0.40 18.10
C ALA A 9 -11.70 -1.23 17.02
N ARG A 10 -12.26 -1.21 15.80
CA ARG A 10 -11.65 -1.91 14.69
C ARG A 10 -10.23 -1.45 14.54
N GLN A 11 -9.33 -2.40 14.60
CA GLN A 11 -7.95 -2.15 14.34
C GLN A 11 -7.76 -1.98 12.86
N MET A 12 -7.45 -0.76 12.42
CA MET A 12 -7.19 -0.48 11.02
C MET A 12 -6.03 -1.29 10.50
N ALA A 13 -6.04 -1.57 9.23
CA ALA A 13 -4.97 -2.29 8.55
C ALA A 13 -4.41 -1.46 7.41
N ARG A 14 -3.12 -1.58 7.19
CA ARG A 14 -2.39 -0.84 6.16
C ARG A 14 -1.54 -1.77 5.33
N PHE A 15 -1.55 -1.55 4.03
CA PHE A 15 -0.58 -2.11 3.12
C PHE A 15 0.43 -1.02 2.81
N VAL A 16 1.69 -1.23 3.20
CA VAL A 16 2.76 -0.29 2.91
C VAL A 16 3.69 -0.89 1.87
N VAL A 17 4.04 -0.10 0.86
CA VAL A 17 5.00 -0.51 -0.18
C VAL A 17 6.11 0.53 -0.26
N LEU A 18 7.34 0.05 -0.23
CA LEU A 18 8.52 0.90 -0.37
C LEU A 18 9.21 0.56 -1.70
N TYR A 19 9.36 1.56 -2.54
CA TYR A 19 10.04 1.43 -3.83
C TYR A 19 11.43 2.02 -3.74
N ASP A 20 12.42 1.28 -4.20
CA ASP A 20 13.76 1.80 -4.40
C ASP A 20 13.78 2.69 -5.64
N THR A 21 14.85 3.48 -5.81
CA THR A 21 14.94 4.39 -6.95
C THR A 21 14.84 3.61 -8.26
N PRO A 22 13.87 3.96 -9.12
CA PRO A 22 13.72 3.27 -10.40
C PRO A 22 14.93 3.49 -11.32
N SER A 23 15.22 2.48 -12.13
CA SER A 23 16.26 2.58 -13.15
C SER A 23 15.89 3.60 -14.25
N ASP A 24 14.58 3.78 -14.50
CA ASP A 24 14.02 4.78 -15.40
C ASP A 24 12.86 5.45 -14.68
N VAL A 25 13.14 6.58 -14.03
CA VAL A 25 12.17 7.29 -13.20
C VAL A 25 10.97 7.74 -14.03
N ASP A 26 11.20 8.34 -15.20
CA ASP A 26 10.11 8.85 -16.03
C ASP A 26 9.17 7.75 -16.48
N ALA A 27 9.71 6.62 -16.91
CA ALA A 27 8.91 5.47 -17.33
C ALA A 27 8.14 4.86 -16.15
N PHE A 28 8.79 4.74 -14.99
CA PHE A 28 8.14 4.27 -13.77
C PHE A 28 6.97 5.16 -13.37
N GLU A 29 7.21 6.48 -13.30
CA GLU A 29 6.18 7.44 -12.89
C GLU A 29 5.00 7.45 -13.85
N ARG A 30 5.26 7.39 -15.14
CA ARG A 30 4.20 7.34 -16.15
C ARG A 30 3.33 6.12 -16.00
N HIS A 31 3.95 4.95 -15.89
CA HIS A 31 3.19 3.70 -15.71
C HIS A 31 2.44 3.69 -14.37
N TYR A 32 3.10 4.12 -13.31
CA TYR A 32 2.51 4.16 -11.99
C TYR A 32 1.25 5.02 -11.98
N HIS A 33 1.32 6.24 -12.51
CA HIS A 33 0.17 7.15 -12.53
C HIS A 33 -0.91 6.74 -13.52
N ASP A 34 -0.52 6.29 -14.71
CA ASP A 34 -1.48 6.06 -15.80
C ASP A 34 -2.17 4.69 -15.67
N VAL A 35 -1.50 3.71 -15.11
CA VAL A 35 -2.01 2.33 -15.06
C VAL A 35 -2.20 1.83 -13.63
N HIS A 36 -1.17 1.91 -12.80
CA HIS A 36 -1.19 1.29 -11.47
C HIS A 36 -2.15 1.99 -10.50
N VAL A 37 -2.10 3.31 -10.43
CA VAL A 37 -2.99 4.09 -9.54
C VAL A 37 -4.46 3.87 -9.86
N PRO A 38 -4.91 3.92 -11.13
CA PRO A 38 -6.31 3.62 -11.45
C PRO A 38 -6.75 2.21 -11.04
N LEU A 39 -5.87 1.22 -11.15
CA LEU A 39 -6.16 -0.14 -10.67
C LEU A 39 -6.30 -0.16 -9.15
N ALA A 40 -5.31 0.37 -8.45
CA ALA A 40 -5.29 0.34 -6.99
C ALA A 40 -6.46 1.10 -6.38
N ARG A 41 -6.92 2.17 -7.00
CA ARG A 41 -8.09 2.92 -6.53
C ARG A 41 -9.39 2.12 -6.56
N GLN A 42 -9.43 1.03 -7.29
CA GLN A 42 -10.60 0.17 -7.37
C GLN A 42 -10.63 -0.92 -6.28
N PHE A 43 -9.63 -1.00 -5.42
CA PHE A 43 -9.64 -1.98 -4.32
C PHE A 43 -10.92 -1.85 -3.50
N PRO A 44 -11.65 -2.95 -3.30
CA PRO A 44 -12.85 -2.91 -2.45
C PRO A 44 -12.47 -2.51 -1.01
N GLY A 45 -13.28 -1.68 -0.41
CA GLY A 45 -13.12 -1.24 0.98
C GLY A 45 -11.98 -0.27 1.23
N LEU A 46 -11.26 0.15 0.20
CA LEU A 46 -10.15 1.09 0.36
C LEU A 46 -10.62 2.40 0.99
N ARG A 47 -9.95 2.83 2.07
CA ARG A 47 -10.27 4.06 2.80
C ARG A 47 -9.36 5.20 2.41
N ARG A 48 -8.08 4.91 2.18
CA ARG A 48 -7.11 5.95 1.85
C ARG A 48 -5.98 5.34 1.03
N TYR A 49 -5.47 6.11 0.09
CA TYR A 49 -4.34 5.74 -0.72
C TYR A 49 -3.42 6.96 -0.82
N THR A 50 -2.20 6.85 -0.30
CA THR A 50 -1.24 7.96 -0.27
C THR A 50 0.11 7.51 -0.79
N CYS A 51 0.81 8.45 -1.43
CA CYS A 51 2.20 8.29 -1.87
C CYS A 51 3.04 9.42 -1.31
N SER A 52 4.26 9.09 -0.91
CA SER A 52 5.26 10.07 -0.52
C SER A 52 6.52 9.82 -1.33
N HIS A 53 6.93 10.80 -2.14
CA HIS A 53 8.15 10.70 -2.93
C HIS A 53 9.36 11.20 -2.13
N GLU A 54 10.48 10.50 -2.25
CA GLU A 54 11.75 10.86 -1.68
C GLU A 54 11.66 11.26 -0.20
N PRO A 55 11.13 10.37 0.66
CA PRO A 55 11.02 10.68 2.07
C PRO A 55 12.37 10.98 2.68
N THR A 56 12.41 11.95 3.60
CA THR A 56 13.63 12.31 4.30
C THR A 56 13.93 11.28 5.37
N ALA A 57 15.06 10.61 5.28
CA ALA A 57 15.49 9.68 6.31
C ALA A 57 15.97 10.44 7.55
N VAL A 58 15.47 10.05 8.71
CA VAL A 58 15.96 10.54 10.01
C VAL A 58 16.99 9.56 10.56
N ILE A 59 16.72 8.27 10.39
CA ILE A 59 17.62 7.18 10.80
C ILE A 59 17.63 6.16 9.68
N GLY A 60 18.81 5.72 9.29
CA GLY A 60 18.98 4.70 8.26
C GLY A 60 18.82 5.21 6.85
N GLU A 61 18.60 4.30 5.92
CA GLU A 61 18.51 4.62 4.51
C GLU A 61 17.09 5.03 4.13
N SER A 62 16.98 5.98 3.20
CA SER A 62 15.72 6.35 2.60
C SER A 62 15.38 5.43 1.43
N CYS A 63 14.24 5.73 0.77
CA CYS A 63 13.82 5.05 -0.44
C CYS A 63 13.28 6.10 -1.41
N TYR A 64 12.90 5.66 -2.61
CA TYR A 64 12.35 6.58 -3.61
C TYR A 64 10.91 6.98 -3.30
N MET A 65 10.07 6.02 -2.94
CA MET A 65 8.65 6.28 -2.71
C MET A 65 8.08 5.35 -1.66
N VAL A 66 7.24 5.89 -0.79
CA VAL A 66 6.45 5.12 0.18
C VAL A 66 4.99 5.24 -0.20
N VAL A 67 4.32 4.10 -0.34
CA VAL A 67 2.90 4.02 -0.64
C VAL A 67 2.19 3.42 0.55
N MET A 68 1.06 3.99 0.92
CA MET A 68 0.23 3.46 2.01
C MET A 68 -1.21 3.37 1.55
N LEU A 69 -1.83 2.20 1.77
CA LEU A 69 -3.24 1.95 1.48
C LEU A 69 -3.88 1.45 2.76
N ASP A 70 -5.01 2.03 3.14
CA ASP A 70 -5.66 1.75 4.43
C ASP A 70 -7.05 1.15 4.26
N TRP A 71 -7.37 0.19 5.13
CA TRP A 71 -8.69 -0.45 5.26
C TRP A 71 -9.13 -0.42 6.72
N ASP A 72 -10.41 -0.63 6.95
CA ASP A 72 -10.99 -0.64 8.31
C ASP A 72 -10.38 -1.71 9.20
N ASP A 73 -10.03 -2.87 8.63
CA ASP A 73 -9.44 -3.98 9.36
C ASP A 73 -8.66 -4.91 8.43
N MET A 74 -7.95 -5.86 9.01
CA MET A 74 -7.13 -6.79 8.24
C MET A 74 -7.96 -7.70 7.34
N ALA A 75 -9.14 -8.10 7.77
CA ALA A 75 -10.02 -8.95 6.96
C ALA A 75 -10.43 -8.23 5.68
N ALA A 76 -10.76 -6.93 5.77
CA ALA A 76 -11.09 -6.12 4.60
C ALA A 76 -9.88 -5.96 3.66
N LEU A 77 -8.68 -5.77 4.21
CA LEU A 77 -7.46 -5.67 3.43
C LEU A 77 -7.19 -6.98 2.69
N GLU A 78 -7.22 -8.10 3.40
CA GLU A 78 -6.98 -9.42 2.79
C GLU A 78 -8.01 -9.74 1.71
N ALA A 79 -9.27 -9.40 1.94
CA ALA A 79 -10.33 -9.59 0.94
C ALA A 79 -10.06 -8.73 -0.31
N ALA A 80 -9.58 -7.50 -0.13
CA ALA A 80 -9.23 -6.61 -1.24
C ALA A 80 -8.09 -7.17 -2.08
N LEU A 81 -7.03 -7.66 -1.42
CA LEU A 81 -5.89 -8.25 -2.13
C LEU A 81 -6.28 -9.53 -2.88
N GLY A 82 -7.21 -10.33 -2.31
CA GLY A 82 -7.70 -11.56 -2.94
C GLY A 82 -8.74 -11.34 -4.03
N SER A 83 -9.27 -10.12 -4.17
CA SER A 83 -10.27 -9.79 -5.19
C SER A 83 -9.67 -9.81 -6.59
N GLU A 84 -10.53 -9.82 -7.60
CA GLU A 84 -10.06 -9.76 -9.00
C GLU A 84 -9.21 -8.52 -9.25
N ILE A 85 -9.65 -7.36 -8.77
CA ILE A 85 -8.86 -6.13 -8.93
C ILE A 85 -7.55 -6.18 -8.14
N GLY A 86 -7.54 -6.83 -6.98
CA GLY A 86 -6.33 -7.03 -6.19
C GLY A 86 -5.30 -7.87 -6.93
N GLN A 87 -5.75 -8.95 -7.57
CA GLN A 87 -4.88 -9.80 -8.37
C GLN A 87 -4.34 -9.08 -9.60
N ARG A 88 -5.17 -8.29 -10.28
CA ARG A 88 -4.74 -7.50 -11.44
C ARG A 88 -3.73 -6.43 -11.03
N THR A 89 -3.94 -5.80 -9.90
CA THR A 89 -3.02 -4.77 -9.39
C THR A 89 -1.67 -5.39 -9.02
N ALA A 90 -1.68 -6.55 -8.36
CA ALA A 90 -0.46 -7.30 -8.04
C ALA A 90 0.29 -7.73 -9.30
N GLU A 91 -0.42 -8.23 -10.30
CA GLU A 91 0.17 -8.62 -11.57
C GLU A 91 0.83 -7.43 -12.27
N ASP A 92 0.19 -6.27 -12.27
CA ASP A 92 0.77 -5.06 -12.84
C ASP A 92 2.07 -4.67 -12.12
N ALA A 93 2.09 -4.74 -10.78
CA ALA A 93 3.29 -4.46 -10.02
C ALA A 93 4.43 -5.41 -10.36
N MET A 94 4.14 -6.71 -10.35
CA MET A 94 5.16 -7.75 -10.55
C MET A 94 5.65 -7.85 -11.99
N THR A 95 4.83 -7.47 -12.96
CA THR A 95 5.17 -7.55 -14.38
C THR A 95 5.74 -6.24 -14.91
N ASN A 96 5.15 -5.11 -14.53
CA ASN A 96 5.48 -3.82 -15.12
C ASN A 96 6.31 -2.92 -14.21
N LEU A 97 5.90 -2.71 -12.97
CA LEU A 97 6.67 -1.87 -12.05
C LEU A 97 8.01 -2.50 -11.69
N ALA A 98 8.05 -3.81 -11.55
CA ALA A 98 9.26 -4.55 -11.22
C ALA A 98 10.35 -4.43 -12.30
N ARG A 99 10.00 -4.02 -13.51
CA ARG A 99 11.00 -3.74 -14.55
C ARG A 99 11.90 -2.57 -14.20
N TYR A 100 11.35 -1.62 -13.44
CA TYR A 100 12.02 -0.35 -13.17
C TYR A 100 12.56 -0.24 -11.76
N ALA A 101 11.93 -0.93 -10.80
CA ALA A 101 12.29 -0.75 -9.40
C ALA A 101 12.14 -2.06 -8.62
N THR A 102 13.02 -2.26 -7.64
CA THR A 102 12.78 -3.24 -6.60
C THR A 102 11.87 -2.60 -5.55
N PHE A 103 11.04 -3.42 -4.90
CA PHE A 103 10.12 -2.92 -3.88
C PHE A 103 9.81 -3.99 -2.85
N ARG A 104 9.35 -3.53 -1.68
CA ARG A 104 8.94 -4.39 -0.57
C ARG A 104 7.55 -3.99 -0.13
N GLY A 105 6.75 -4.94 0.27
CA GLY A 105 5.40 -4.68 0.75
C GLY A 105 5.14 -5.42 2.05
N MET A 106 4.39 -4.78 2.95
CA MET A 106 4.05 -5.35 4.25
C MET A 106 2.62 -5.02 4.61
N LEU A 107 1.95 -5.98 5.25
CA LEU A 107 0.63 -5.74 5.82
C LEU A 107 0.79 -5.43 7.30
N LEU A 108 0.21 -4.33 7.72
CA LEU A 108 0.33 -3.84 9.10
C LEU A 108 -1.03 -3.81 9.78
N ARG A 109 -1.09 -4.29 11.03
CA ARG A 109 -2.18 -3.94 11.94
C ARG A 109 -1.75 -2.71 12.69
N LEU A 110 -2.58 -1.68 12.68
CA LEU A 110 -2.24 -0.41 13.31
C LEU A 110 -2.75 -0.43 14.75
N ASP A 111 -1.81 -0.44 15.70
CA ASP A 111 -2.14 -0.38 17.12
C ASP A 111 -2.07 1.07 17.59
N ASP A 112 -3.09 1.50 18.34
CA ASP A 112 -3.03 2.76 19.06
C ASP A 112 -2.21 2.54 20.33
N VAL A 113 -1.24 3.39 20.58
CA VAL A 113 -0.34 3.27 21.71
C VAL A 113 -0.33 4.51 22.58
#